data_099485d18d129e93d8632bad283c9759
#
_entry.id   099485d18d129e93d8632bad283c9759
#
_cell.length_a   1.000
_cell.length_b   1.000
_cell.length_c   1.000
_cell.angle_alpha   90.00
_cell.angle_beta   90.00
_cell.angle_gamma   90.00
#
_symmetry.space_group_name_H-M   'P 1'
#
loop_
_entity.id
_entity.type
_entity.pdbx_description
1 polymer ?
#
loop_
_entity_poly.entity_id
_entity_poly.type
_entity_poly.pdbx_seq_one_letter_code
_entity_poly.pdbx_strand_id
1 'polypeptide(L)'
;MNSNNNLKAIVLTAGIGSRINKYTRLIPKSMIKINQKYIFEYIIENLHKAKIKNVIFVVGYKANLLIPKLSKKCKELDINLKIVVSKKYKTTNTMYSLWLARKYLNTNFIFLHGDLIFSYKMLKQFIKFPRKNSILIDKKPPKD
;
A
#
# COMPACT_ATOMS: atom_id res chain seq x y z
N MET A 1 -24.11 -11.67 5.60
CA MET A 1 -23.21 -12.43 4.69
C MET A 1 -21.88 -11.68 4.59
N ASN A 2 -20.77 -12.30 5.00
CA ASN A 2 -19.44 -11.67 5.05
C ASN A 2 -18.85 -11.54 3.65
N SER A 3 -19.15 -10.46 2.95
CA SER A 3 -18.63 -10.17 1.60
C SER A 3 -17.14 -9.79 1.56
N ASN A 4 -16.44 -9.79 2.68
CA ASN A 4 -15.04 -9.36 2.76
C ASN A 4 -13.99 -10.46 2.48
N ASN A 5 -14.40 -11.73 2.34
CA ASN A 5 -13.42 -12.82 2.17
C ASN A 5 -12.63 -12.77 0.85
N ASN A 6 -13.05 -11.97 -0.13
CA ASN A 6 -12.37 -11.82 -1.43
C ASN A 6 -11.77 -10.43 -1.69
N LEU A 7 -11.84 -9.52 -0.72
CA LEU A 7 -11.28 -8.18 -0.88
C LEU A 7 -9.75 -8.25 -0.79
N LYS A 8 -9.07 -7.72 -1.80
CA LYS A 8 -7.61 -7.62 -1.85
C LYS A 8 -7.18 -6.19 -1.62
N ALA A 9 -5.97 -5.98 -1.12
CA ALA A 9 -5.33 -4.67 -1.12
C ALA A 9 -4.14 -4.67 -2.08
N ILE A 10 -4.02 -3.61 -2.88
CA ILE A 10 -2.87 -3.36 -3.75
C ILE A 10 -2.20 -2.09 -3.25
N VAL A 11 -0.94 -2.21 -2.83
CA VAL A 11 -0.16 -1.12 -2.24
C VAL A 11 1.01 -0.80 -3.15
N LEU A 12 1.07 0.42 -3.67
CA LEU A 12 2.15 0.86 -4.56
C LEU A 12 3.27 1.55 -3.78
N THR A 13 4.45 0.96 -3.81
CA THR A 13 5.66 1.43 -3.12
C THR A 13 6.87 1.51 -4.05
N ALA A 14 6.65 1.50 -5.36
CA ALA A 14 7.74 1.40 -6.34
C ALA A 14 8.51 2.71 -6.55
N GLY A 15 7.90 3.86 -6.25
CA GLY A 15 8.45 5.20 -6.56
C GLY A 15 9.68 5.57 -5.74
N ILE A 16 10.53 6.45 -6.32
CA ILE A 16 11.78 6.94 -5.70
C ILE A 16 11.50 7.91 -4.55
N GLY A 17 10.41 8.69 -4.62
CA GLY A 17 10.11 9.73 -3.63
C GLY A 17 11.04 10.96 -3.73
N SER A 18 11.38 11.37 -4.95
CA SER A 18 12.37 12.44 -5.25
C SER A 18 12.09 13.78 -4.57
N ARG A 19 10.82 14.14 -4.37
CA ARG A 19 10.41 15.38 -3.69
C ARG A 19 10.88 15.47 -2.23
N ILE A 20 11.14 14.34 -1.57
CA ILE A 20 11.61 14.28 -0.18
C ILE A 20 12.96 13.55 -0.11
N ASN A 21 13.84 13.80 -1.09
CA ASN A 21 15.11 13.10 -1.29
C ASN A 21 15.98 13.01 -0.02
N LYS A 22 15.94 14.03 0.85
CA LYS A 22 16.65 14.02 2.15
C LYS A 22 16.36 12.75 2.96
N TYR A 23 15.15 12.23 2.90
CA TYR A 23 14.73 11.03 3.65
C TYR A 23 14.76 9.75 2.81
N THR A 24 14.62 9.85 1.49
CA THR A 24 14.46 8.69 0.59
C THR A 24 15.74 8.29 -0.15
N ARG A 25 16.81 9.03 0.00
CA ARG A 25 18.10 8.72 -0.66
C ARG A 25 18.59 7.29 -0.40
N LEU A 26 18.40 6.80 0.82
CA LEU A 26 18.91 5.49 1.25
C LEU A 26 17.82 4.43 1.44
N ILE A 27 16.56 4.82 1.58
CA ILE A 27 15.45 3.92 1.86
C ILE A 27 14.21 4.26 1.01
N PRO A 28 13.32 3.29 0.70
CA PRO A 28 12.03 3.60 0.08
C PRO A 28 11.18 4.52 0.98
N LYS A 29 10.33 5.35 0.38
CA LYS A 29 9.44 6.27 1.11
C LYS A 29 8.58 5.55 2.15
N SER A 30 8.08 4.37 1.84
CA SER A 30 7.30 3.54 2.75
C SER A 30 8.09 3.04 3.97
N MET A 31 9.43 3.14 3.96
CA MET A 31 10.31 2.81 5.08
C MET A 31 10.72 4.04 5.91
N ILE A 32 10.17 5.22 5.65
CA ILE A 32 10.32 6.33 6.58
C ILE A 32 9.61 5.96 7.88
N LYS A 33 10.24 6.28 9.01
CA LYS A 33 9.67 6.03 10.33
C LYS A 33 8.91 7.25 10.83
N ILE A 34 7.72 6.99 11.38
CA ILE A 34 6.92 7.95 12.13
C ILE A 34 6.61 7.28 13.46
N ASN A 35 6.96 7.94 14.56
CA ASN A 35 6.86 7.36 15.92
C ASN A 35 7.48 5.95 15.97
N GLN A 36 8.73 5.83 15.48
CA GLN A 36 9.54 4.59 15.46
C GLN A 36 9.01 3.43 14.59
N LYS A 37 7.87 3.59 13.94
CA LYS A 37 7.23 2.60 13.08
C LYS A 37 7.31 3.01 11.61
N TYR A 38 7.58 2.08 10.69
CA TYR A 38 7.60 2.34 9.26
C TYR A 38 6.19 2.65 8.73
N ILE A 39 6.08 3.48 7.70
CA ILE A 39 4.78 3.80 7.04
C ILE A 39 4.09 2.52 6.58
N PHE A 40 4.82 1.59 5.95
CA PHE A 40 4.22 0.34 5.48
C PHE A 40 3.63 -0.52 6.61
N GLU A 41 4.15 -0.43 7.83
CA GLU A 41 3.62 -1.18 8.98
C GLU A 41 2.25 -0.64 9.41
N TYR A 42 2.04 0.69 9.38
CA TYR A 42 0.71 1.27 9.62
C TYR A 42 -0.32 0.77 8.61
N ILE A 43 0.07 0.69 7.32
CA ILE A 43 -0.79 0.18 6.26
C ILE A 43 -1.15 -1.29 6.53
N ILE A 44 -0.16 -2.16 6.75
CA ILE A 44 -0.35 -3.59 6.97
C ILE A 44 -1.22 -3.85 8.21
N GLU A 45 -0.97 -3.16 9.32
CA GLU A 45 -1.75 -3.31 10.54
C GLU A 45 -3.21 -2.88 10.37
N ASN A 46 -3.47 -1.80 9.63
CA ASN A 46 -4.84 -1.39 9.34
C ASN A 46 -5.57 -2.37 8.41
N LEU A 47 -4.87 -2.93 7.42
CA LEU A 47 -5.41 -3.99 6.57
C LEU A 47 -5.73 -5.25 7.37
N HIS A 48 -4.83 -5.65 8.28
CA HIS A 48 -5.05 -6.78 9.18
C HIS A 48 -6.28 -6.57 10.08
N LYS A 49 -6.39 -5.39 10.73
CA LYS A 49 -7.57 -5.02 11.54
C LYS A 49 -8.87 -5.03 10.71
N ALA A 50 -8.78 -4.69 9.43
CA ALA A 50 -9.91 -4.74 8.50
C ALA A 50 -10.20 -6.16 7.96
N LYS A 51 -9.45 -7.18 8.40
CA LYS A 51 -9.53 -8.59 7.96
C LYS A 51 -9.25 -8.78 6.48
N ILE A 52 -8.45 -7.88 5.88
CA ILE A 52 -7.97 -8.02 4.50
C ILE A 52 -6.68 -8.84 4.54
N LYS A 53 -6.79 -10.12 4.22
CA LYS A 53 -5.66 -11.05 4.28
C LYS A 53 -4.83 -11.13 3.01
N ASN A 54 -5.37 -10.76 1.85
CA ASN A 54 -4.67 -10.83 0.57
C ASN A 54 -4.12 -9.45 0.21
N VAL A 55 -2.81 -9.29 0.29
CA VAL A 55 -2.14 -8.00 0.05
C VAL A 55 -1.06 -8.14 -1.01
N ILE A 56 -1.12 -7.29 -2.00
CA ILE A 56 -0.17 -7.21 -3.11
C ILE A 56 0.63 -5.92 -2.96
N PHE A 57 1.95 -6.02 -2.77
CA PHE A 57 2.85 -4.88 -2.83
C PHE A 57 3.54 -4.80 -4.19
N VAL A 58 3.42 -3.63 -4.84
CA VAL A 58 4.24 -3.32 -6.01
C VAL A 58 5.44 -2.52 -5.54
N VAL A 59 6.60 -3.13 -5.61
CA VAL A 59 7.88 -2.57 -5.14
C VAL A 59 8.78 -2.20 -6.32
N GLY A 60 9.74 -1.33 -6.10
CA GLY A 60 10.69 -0.92 -7.14
C GLY A 60 11.96 -0.36 -6.54
N TYR A 61 12.00 0.93 -6.25
CA TYR A 61 13.16 1.58 -5.63
C TYR A 61 13.54 0.90 -4.31
N LYS A 62 14.81 0.48 -4.21
CA LYS A 62 15.36 -0.19 -3.01
C LYS A 62 14.49 -1.38 -2.53
N ALA A 63 13.89 -2.13 -3.45
CA ALA A 63 13.03 -3.28 -3.16
C ALA A 63 13.75 -4.33 -2.28
N ASN A 64 15.07 -4.50 -2.46
CA ASN A 64 15.89 -5.40 -1.65
C ASN A 64 15.88 -5.08 -0.14
N LEU A 65 15.68 -3.82 0.24
CA LEU A 65 15.57 -3.40 1.64
C LEU A 65 14.14 -3.57 2.18
N LEU A 66 13.15 -3.35 1.33
CA LEU A 66 11.74 -3.35 1.71
C LEU A 66 11.16 -4.76 1.82
N ILE A 67 11.44 -5.64 0.85
CA ILE A 67 10.83 -6.98 0.75
C ILE A 67 11.03 -7.82 2.02
N PRO A 68 12.24 -7.95 2.61
CA PRO A 68 12.42 -8.75 3.81
C PRO A 68 11.58 -8.26 4.99
N LYS A 69 11.45 -6.93 5.14
CA LYS A 69 10.68 -6.32 6.23
C LYS A 69 9.16 -6.49 6.02
N LEU A 70 8.67 -6.34 4.78
CA LEU A 70 7.28 -6.65 4.41
C LEU A 70 6.96 -8.11 4.72
N SER A 71 7.82 -9.04 4.28
CA SER A 71 7.63 -10.48 4.48
C SER A 71 7.56 -10.84 5.96
N LYS A 72 8.48 -10.29 6.77
CA LYS A 72 8.46 -10.49 8.21
C LYS A 72 7.16 -10.00 8.84
N LYS A 73 6.78 -8.74 8.58
CA LYS A 73 5.56 -8.14 9.15
C LYS A 73 4.27 -8.84 8.72
N CYS A 74 4.18 -9.23 7.45
CA CYS A 74 3.02 -9.96 6.93
C CYS A 74 2.91 -11.36 7.54
N LYS A 75 4.04 -12.05 7.74
CA LYS A 75 4.08 -13.35 8.42
C LYS A 75 3.60 -13.25 9.87
N GLU A 76 4.05 -12.23 10.61
CA GLU A 76 3.62 -11.97 11.99
C GLU A 76 2.11 -11.77 12.13
N LEU A 77 1.46 -11.23 11.10
CA LEU A 77 0.02 -10.89 11.10
C LEU A 77 -0.84 -11.84 10.26
N ASP A 78 -0.33 -13.00 9.86
CA ASP A 78 -1.04 -13.99 9.02
C ASP A 78 -1.65 -13.34 7.76
N ILE A 79 -0.86 -12.51 7.06
CA ILE A 79 -1.24 -11.86 5.80
C ILE A 79 -0.59 -12.58 4.63
N ASN A 80 -1.41 -12.95 3.65
CA ASN A 80 -0.95 -13.53 2.38
C ASN A 80 -0.37 -12.44 1.49
N LEU A 81 0.97 -12.29 1.53
CA LEU A 81 1.71 -11.29 0.78
C LEU A 81 2.06 -11.79 -0.62
N LYS A 82 1.78 -10.98 -1.63
CA LYS A 82 2.33 -11.11 -2.99
C LYS A 82 3.18 -9.90 -3.32
N ILE A 83 4.34 -10.14 -3.92
CA ILE A 83 5.26 -9.09 -4.36
C ILE A 83 5.25 -9.02 -5.89
N VAL A 84 5.11 -7.83 -6.41
CA VAL A 84 5.29 -7.49 -7.83
C VAL A 84 6.43 -6.50 -7.95
N VAL A 85 7.46 -6.82 -8.71
CA VAL A 85 8.64 -5.95 -8.87
C VAL A 85 8.51 -5.09 -10.12
N SER A 86 8.49 -3.78 -9.95
CA SER A 86 8.56 -2.81 -11.04
C SER A 86 10.03 -2.51 -11.38
N LYS A 87 10.57 -3.18 -12.39
CA LYS A 87 11.96 -2.94 -12.84
C LYS A 87 12.15 -1.56 -13.48
N LYS A 88 11.09 -1.00 -14.08
CA LYS A 88 11.10 0.30 -14.77
C LYS A 88 10.64 1.47 -13.88
N TYR A 89 10.74 1.35 -12.55
CA TYR A 89 10.24 2.36 -11.61
C TYR A 89 10.83 3.77 -11.80
N LYS A 90 12.01 3.90 -12.42
CA LYS A 90 12.66 5.20 -12.69
C LYS A 90 12.00 5.98 -13.83
N THR A 91 11.44 5.29 -14.81
CA THR A 91 10.94 5.86 -16.07
C THR A 91 9.45 5.72 -16.24
N THR A 92 8.76 5.13 -15.25
CA THR A 92 7.32 4.87 -15.30
C THR A 92 6.61 5.50 -14.10
N ASN A 93 5.29 5.54 -14.17
CA ASN A 93 4.43 6.17 -13.17
C ASN A 93 3.61 5.14 -12.37
N THR A 94 2.72 5.67 -11.52
CA THR A 94 1.77 4.92 -10.70
C THR A 94 0.89 3.98 -11.52
N MET A 95 0.41 4.42 -12.69
CA MET A 95 -0.47 3.60 -13.53
C MET A 95 0.24 2.37 -14.09
N TYR A 96 1.51 2.50 -14.47
CA TYR A 96 2.30 1.36 -14.89
C TYR A 96 2.51 0.34 -13.74
N SER A 97 2.74 0.83 -12.53
CA SER A 97 2.85 -0.02 -11.35
C SER A 97 1.55 -0.78 -11.09
N LEU A 98 0.40 -0.12 -11.22
CA LEU A 98 -0.91 -0.77 -11.12
C LEU A 98 -1.11 -1.79 -12.25
N TRP A 99 -0.74 -1.45 -13.48
CA TRP A 99 -0.80 -2.36 -14.63
C TRP A 99 0.02 -3.64 -14.43
N LEU A 100 1.19 -3.55 -13.80
CA LEU A 100 1.98 -4.74 -13.44
C LEU A 100 1.23 -5.69 -12.51
N ALA A 101 0.40 -5.16 -11.65
CA ALA A 101 -0.45 -5.94 -10.73
C ALA A 101 -1.78 -6.40 -11.36
N ARG A 102 -2.06 -6.12 -12.64
CA ARG A 102 -3.35 -6.34 -13.31
C ARG A 102 -3.91 -7.76 -13.17
N LYS A 103 -3.05 -8.79 -13.11
CA LYS A 103 -3.50 -10.18 -12.91
C LYS A 103 -4.20 -10.42 -11.56
N TYR A 104 -4.07 -9.50 -10.61
CA TYR A 104 -4.71 -9.55 -9.31
C TYR A 104 -5.98 -8.69 -9.24
N LEU A 105 -6.34 -7.95 -10.31
CA LEU A 105 -7.48 -7.04 -10.37
C LEU A 105 -8.79 -7.73 -10.77
N ASN A 106 -8.82 -9.04 -10.80
CA ASN A 106 -9.98 -9.85 -11.21
C ASN A 106 -11.07 -10.00 -10.13
N THR A 107 -10.90 -9.35 -9.01
CA THR A 107 -11.86 -9.31 -7.88
C THR A 107 -11.94 -7.91 -7.30
N ASN A 108 -12.81 -7.69 -6.32
CA ASN A 108 -12.83 -6.43 -5.60
C ASN A 108 -11.49 -6.17 -4.91
N PHE A 109 -10.98 -4.95 -5.05
CA PHE A 109 -9.72 -4.56 -4.45
C PHE A 109 -9.77 -3.12 -3.91
N ILE A 110 -8.90 -2.85 -2.94
CA ILE A 110 -8.57 -1.51 -2.48
C ILE A 110 -7.20 -1.15 -3.03
N PHE A 111 -7.11 0.01 -3.65
CA PHE A 111 -5.86 0.60 -4.11
C PHE A 111 -5.35 1.60 -3.08
N LEU A 112 -4.07 1.46 -2.70
CA LEU A 112 -3.42 2.32 -1.71
C LEU A 112 -2.05 2.79 -2.23
N HIS A 113 -1.76 4.07 -2.02
CA HIS A 113 -0.39 4.56 -2.12
C HIS A 113 0.40 4.15 -0.88
N GLY A 114 1.63 3.69 -1.07
CA GLY A 114 2.48 3.16 0.00
C GLY A 114 3.14 4.20 0.89
N ASP A 115 2.80 5.46 0.72
CA ASP A 115 3.27 6.62 1.49
C ASP A 115 2.15 7.31 2.29
N LEU A 116 1.00 6.65 2.41
CA LEU A 116 -0.14 7.16 3.16
C LEU A 116 -0.19 6.58 4.57
N ILE A 117 -0.55 7.42 5.52
CA ILE A 117 -0.97 7.01 6.86
C ILE A 117 -2.43 7.40 7.02
N PHE A 118 -3.24 6.44 7.39
CA PHE A 118 -4.67 6.61 7.59
C PHE A 118 -5.15 5.83 8.81
N SER A 119 -6.27 6.24 9.40
CA SER A 119 -6.84 5.54 10.54
C SER A 119 -7.60 4.28 10.11
N TYR A 120 -7.62 3.25 10.97
CA TYR A 120 -8.48 2.08 10.78
C TYR A 120 -9.96 2.45 10.64
N LYS A 121 -10.43 3.46 11.41
CA LYS A 121 -11.83 3.95 11.35
C LYS A 121 -12.18 4.42 9.94
N MET A 122 -11.31 5.20 9.31
CA MET A 122 -11.49 5.68 7.93
C MET A 122 -11.52 4.52 6.93
N LEU A 123 -10.58 3.58 7.01
CA LEU A 123 -10.56 2.39 6.16
C LEU A 123 -11.84 1.57 6.31
N LYS A 124 -12.30 1.35 7.55
CA LYS A 124 -13.54 0.60 7.83
C LYS A 124 -14.77 1.27 7.22
N GLN A 125 -14.87 2.59 7.32
CA GLN A 125 -15.94 3.35 6.70
C GLN A 125 -15.91 3.25 5.19
N PHE A 126 -14.73 3.37 4.57
CA PHE A 126 -14.55 3.26 3.12
C PHE A 126 -14.93 1.87 2.59
N ILE A 127 -14.54 0.80 3.28
CA ILE A 127 -14.91 -0.57 2.90
C ILE A 127 -16.43 -0.81 2.98
N LYS A 128 -17.10 -0.19 3.94
CA LYS A 128 -18.56 -0.31 4.13
C LYS A 128 -19.36 0.58 3.19
N PHE A 129 -18.70 1.46 2.46
CA PHE A 129 -19.39 2.38 1.55
C PHE A 129 -20.09 1.59 0.43
N PRO A 130 -21.41 1.79 0.21
CA PRO A 130 -22.21 0.89 -0.60
C PRO A 130 -22.03 1.06 -2.12
N ARG A 131 -21.24 2.03 -2.56
CA ARG A 131 -21.03 2.30 -3.98
C ARG A 131 -19.82 1.57 -4.53
N LYS A 132 -19.95 1.05 -5.76
CA LYS A 132 -18.82 0.49 -6.53
C LYS A 132 -17.95 1.63 -7.08
N ASN A 133 -16.65 1.37 -7.24
CA ASN A 133 -15.68 2.32 -7.85
C ASN A 133 -15.65 3.67 -7.13
N SER A 134 -15.34 3.65 -5.85
CA SER A 134 -15.25 4.84 -5.00
C SER A 134 -13.81 5.27 -4.80
N ILE A 135 -13.59 6.58 -4.70
CA ILE A 135 -12.32 7.17 -4.32
C ILE A 135 -12.48 8.00 -3.04
N LEU A 136 -11.50 7.91 -2.15
CA LEU A 136 -11.44 8.74 -0.96
C LEU A 136 -10.61 9.98 -1.26
N ILE A 137 -11.20 11.14 -1.03
CA ILE A 137 -10.54 12.45 -1.21
C ILE A 137 -10.58 13.24 0.09
N ASP A 138 -9.54 14.03 0.34
CA ASP A 138 -9.56 15.05 1.38
C ASP A 138 -10.23 16.32 0.85
N LYS A 139 -11.26 16.79 1.55
CA LYS A 139 -11.97 18.05 1.19
C LYS A 139 -11.22 19.30 1.64
N LYS A 140 -10.27 19.17 2.56
CA LYS A 140 -9.48 20.27 3.11
C LYS A 140 -8.00 19.87 3.11
N PRO A 141 -7.37 19.72 1.93
CA PRO A 141 -5.95 19.44 1.89
C PRO A 141 -5.18 20.57 2.58
N PRO A 142 -4.02 20.28 3.22
CA PRO A 142 -3.19 21.33 3.76
C PRO A 142 -2.86 22.34 2.67
N LYS A 143 -2.90 23.63 3.02
CA LYS A 143 -2.42 24.68 2.12
C LYS A 143 -0.90 24.51 2.01
N ASP A 144 -0.39 24.53 0.77
CA ASP A 144 1.05 24.55 0.49
C ASP A 144 1.73 25.79 1.09
#